data_3f1440d1cc198372c09c33ad003f21a2
#
_entry.id   3f1440d1cc198372c09c33ad003f21a2
#
_cell.length_a   1.000
_cell.length_b   1.000
_cell.length_c   1.000
_cell.angle_alpha   90.00
_cell.angle_beta   90.00
_cell.angle_gamma   90.00
#
_symmetry.space_group_name_H-M   'P 1'
#
loop_
_entity.id
_entity.type
_entity.pdbx_description
1 polymer ?
#
loop_
_entity_poly.entity_id
_entity_poly.type
_entity_poly.pdbx_seq_one_letter_code
_entity_poly.pdbx_strand_id
1 'polypeptide(L)'
;MLLFFRTYLIISLSLNLGMVLVSPAILKKKIEGRPLLDQALKILEKNAEVQSYLTMANVMAVQRLLYNDHGPVHSRIVAGAALQILDIMLDDGFIPSIVRDGVGDEEDSRLVVMMGAYLHDIGNAVHRSYHHVTGAALAARFLPKILRKIYQDPQKAYRLTAEILHCILSHDEEVMALSLEAGIVKVADGVDMAEGRARMPYKQGKYDIHALSALAIRRVEIVEGRSGDRPVRIVVDMDNEAGIFQIEEVLGKKIKSSSIARYVEVEALRRGEPFRVIRF
;
A
#
# COMPACT_ATOMS: atom_id res chain seq x y z
N MET A 1 29.10 33.42 -12.76
CA MET A 1 28.87 32.68 -11.51
C MET A 1 27.41 32.74 -11.00
N LEU A 2 26.61 33.73 -11.36
CA LEU A 2 25.19 33.82 -10.94
C LEU A 2 24.17 33.02 -11.79
N LEU A 3 24.50 32.67 -13.05
CA LEU A 3 23.59 31.89 -13.92
C LEU A 3 23.53 30.39 -13.57
N PHE A 4 24.61 29.81 -13.04
CA PHE A 4 24.67 28.39 -12.68
C PHE A 4 23.84 28.07 -11.41
N PHE A 5 23.72 29.01 -10.47
CA PHE A 5 22.91 28.81 -9.27
C PHE A 5 21.40 28.87 -9.51
N ARG A 6 20.95 29.63 -10.53
CA ARG A 6 19.52 29.71 -10.87
C ARG A 6 19.00 28.44 -11.57
N THR A 7 19.84 27.80 -12.39
CA THR A 7 19.48 26.55 -13.08
C THR A 7 19.42 25.35 -12.11
N TYR A 8 20.30 25.29 -11.12
CA TYR A 8 20.27 24.26 -10.08
C TYR A 8 19.07 24.40 -9.13
N LEU A 9 18.64 25.63 -8.82
CA LEU A 9 17.48 25.87 -7.96
C LEU A 9 16.16 25.56 -8.67
N ILE A 10 16.07 25.79 -9.99
CA ILE A 10 14.88 25.46 -10.79
C ILE A 10 14.78 23.95 -11.02
N ILE A 11 15.89 23.26 -11.23
CA ILE A 11 15.93 21.79 -11.37
C ILE A 11 15.60 21.11 -10.01
N SER A 12 16.03 21.68 -8.88
CA SER A 12 15.68 21.18 -7.53
C SER A 12 14.20 21.40 -7.19
N LEU A 13 13.56 22.47 -7.69
CA LEU A 13 12.14 22.76 -7.48
C LEU A 13 11.22 21.99 -8.42
N SER A 14 11.66 21.62 -9.62
CA SER A 14 10.88 20.79 -10.55
C SER A 14 10.99 19.29 -10.26
N LEU A 15 11.97 18.83 -9.47
CA LEU A 15 12.12 17.45 -9.04
C LEU A 15 11.20 17.05 -7.85
N ASN A 16 10.47 17.99 -7.25
CA ASN A 16 9.61 17.73 -6.09
C ASN A 16 8.11 17.54 -6.40
N LEU A 17 7.69 17.60 -7.68
CA LEU A 17 6.26 17.61 -8.05
C LEU A 17 5.60 16.22 -8.13
N GLY A 18 6.32 15.12 -7.97
CA GLY A 18 5.76 13.74 -8.01
C GLY A 18 6.18 12.84 -6.86
N MET A 19 7.05 13.29 -5.94
CA MET A 19 7.64 12.44 -4.92
C MET A 19 6.78 12.39 -3.65
N VAL A 20 6.26 11.22 -3.29
CA VAL A 20 5.41 11.02 -2.11
C VAL A 20 6.07 10.06 -1.12
N LEU A 21 6.37 10.60 0.06
CA LEU A 21 6.91 9.83 1.17
C LEU A 21 5.83 8.87 1.72
N VAL A 22 6.17 7.61 1.85
CA VAL A 22 5.33 6.60 2.51
C VAL A 22 5.30 6.89 4.02
N SER A 23 4.16 7.37 4.49
CA SER A 23 3.97 7.84 5.87
C SER A 23 2.50 7.85 6.26
N PRO A 24 2.14 7.95 7.56
CA PRO A 24 0.74 8.03 7.99
C PRO A 24 -0.05 9.22 7.42
N ALA A 25 0.63 10.26 6.95
CA ALA A 25 -0.01 11.46 6.38
C ALA A 25 -0.45 11.28 4.91
N ILE A 26 0.08 10.28 4.20
CA ILE A 26 -0.15 10.08 2.76
C ILE A 26 -1.64 9.91 2.44
N LEU A 27 -2.38 9.13 3.21
CA LEU A 27 -3.80 8.88 2.96
C LEU A 27 -4.61 10.17 3.00
N LYS A 28 -4.41 11.01 4.02
CA LYS A 28 -5.13 12.28 4.15
C LYS A 28 -4.89 13.19 2.94
N LYS A 29 -3.65 13.27 2.46
CA LYS A 29 -3.29 14.04 1.27
C LYS A 29 -3.97 13.49 0.02
N LYS A 30 -4.06 12.16 -0.13
CA LYS A 30 -4.61 11.51 -1.32
C LYS A 30 -6.13 11.57 -1.41
N ILE A 31 -6.85 11.70 -0.30
CA ILE A 31 -8.32 11.83 -0.29
C ILE A 31 -8.79 13.29 -0.31
N GLU A 32 -7.90 14.26 -0.17
CA GLU A 32 -8.25 15.69 -0.22
C GLU A 32 -8.91 16.03 -1.57
N GLY A 33 -10.07 16.70 -1.53
CA GLY A 33 -10.86 17.00 -2.72
C GLY A 33 -11.63 15.82 -3.33
N ARG A 34 -11.63 14.63 -2.69
CA ARG A 34 -12.34 13.41 -3.15
C ARG A 34 -13.46 13.01 -2.16
N PRO A 35 -14.67 13.57 -2.31
CA PRO A 35 -15.76 13.39 -1.33
C PRO A 35 -16.15 11.94 -1.09
N LEU A 36 -16.13 11.10 -2.14
CA LEU A 36 -16.47 9.68 -2.06
C LEU A 36 -15.50 8.92 -1.14
N LEU A 37 -14.19 9.15 -1.31
CA LEU A 37 -13.15 8.50 -0.51
C LEU A 37 -13.17 9.00 0.93
N ASP A 38 -13.36 10.31 1.13
CA ASP A 38 -13.48 10.91 2.46
C ASP A 38 -14.69 10.35 3.23
N GLN A 39 -15.85 10.21 2.56
CA GLN A 39 -17.04 9.58 3.14
C GLN A 39 -16.77 8.13 3.52
N ALA A 40 -16.16 7.33 2.62
CA ALA A 40 -15.86 5.93 2.87
C ALA A 40 -14.88 5.76 4.03
N LEU A 41 -13.81 6.55 4.08
CA LEU A 41 -12.84 6.52 5.17
C LEU A 41 -13.50 6.88 6.51
N LYS A 42 -14.32 7.94 6.55
CA LYS A 42 -15.05 8.32 7.77
C LYS A 42 -15.98 7.20 8.27
N ILE A 43 -16.62 6.46 7.37
CA ILE A 43 -17.45 5.31 7.75
C ILE A 43 -16.58 4.20 8.34
N LEU A 44 -15.44 3.86 7.72
CA LEU A 44 -14.52 2.83 8.23
C LEU A 44 -13.94 3.22 9.60
N GLU A 45 -13.48 4.45 9.77
CA GLU A 45 -12.87 4.93 11.01
C GLU A 45 -13.85 5.04 12.18
N LYS A 46 -15.14 5.29 11.89
CA LYS A 46 -16.21 5.33 12.89
C LYS A 46 -16.86 3.96 13.16
N ASN A 47 -16.54 2.95 12.36
CA ASN A 47 -17.12 1.61 12.53
C ASN A 47 -16.39 0.85 13.64
N ALA A 48 -17.07 0.62 14.76
CA ALA A 48 -16.49 -0.05 15.93
C ALA A 48 -16.01 -1.48 15.63
N GLU A 49 -16.72 -2.22 14.74
CA GLU A 49 -16.32 -3.57 14.32
C GLU A 49 -14.99 -3.55 13.58
N VAL A 50 -14.85 -2.67 12.58
CA VAL A 50 -13.61 -2.49 11.80
C VAL A 50 -12.44 -2.07 12.70
N GLN A 51 -12.64 -1.06 13.53
CA GLN A 51 -11.57 -0.55 14.41
C GLN A 51 -11.15 -1.57 15.46
N SER A 52 -12.08 -2.39 15.97
CA SER A 52 -11.77 -3.48 16.88
C SER A 52 -10.94 -4.57 16.20
N TYR A 53 -11.28 -4.98 14.97
CA TYR A 53 -10.47 -5.95 14.24
C TYR A 53 -9.05 -5.42 13.93
N LEU A 54 -8.90 -4.18 13.49
CA LEU A 54 -7.58 -3.58 13.26
C LEU A 54 -6.75 -3.49 14.57
N THR A 55 -7.38 -3.14 15.68
CA THR A 55 -6.71 -3.12 16.97
C THR A 55 -6.27 -4.52 17.40
N MET A 56 -7.14 -5.53 17.23
CA MET A 56 -6.82 -6.91 17.57
C MET A 56 -5.78 -7.53 16.62
N ALA A 57 -5.77 -7.14 15.34
CA ALA A 57 -4.72 -7.51 14.39
C ALA A 57 -3.35 -7.04 14.89
N ASN A 58 -3.28 -5.81 15.43
CA ASN A 58 -2.05 -5.29 16.00
C ASN A 58 -1.67 -5.98 17.33
N VAL A 59 -2.62 -6.31 18.20
CA VAL A 59 -2.36 -7.12 19.40
C VAL A 59 -1.77 -8.49 19.02
N MET A 60 -2.34 -9.15 18.00
CA MET A 60 -1.86 -10.45 17.55
C MET A 60 -0.44 -10.33 16.96
N ALA A 61 -0.24 -9.38 16.05
CA ALA A 61 1.04 -9.21 15.37
C ALA A 61 2.15 -8.75 16.32
N VAL A 62 1.94 -7.66 17.03
CA VAL A 62 3.00 -7.02 17.84
C VAL A 62 3.19 -7.68 19.18
N GLN A 63 2.09 -7.92 19.94
CA GLN A 63 2.22 -8.39 21.32
C GLN A 63 2.43 -9.90 21.43
N ARG A 64 1.79 -10.69 20.52
CA ARG A 64 1.85 -12.16 20.60
C ARG A 64 2.91 -12.78 19.72
N LEU A 65 3.13 -12.20 18.51
CA LEU A 65 4.06 -12.75 17.51
C LEU A 65 5.38 -11.97 17.42
N LEU A 66 5.48 -10.79 18.06
CA LEU A 66 6.62 -9.88 17.96
C LEU A 66 6.92 -9.51 16.50
N TYR A 67 5.88 -9.29 15.71
CA TYR A 67 5.95 -8.82 14.33
C TYR A 67 5.81 -7.30 14.27
N ASN A 68 5.97 -6.73 13.09
CA ASN A 68 5.76 -5.32 12.81
C ASN A 68 4.29 -4.91 13.02
N ASP A 69 4.01 -3.60 13.02
CA ASP A 69 2.65 -3.05 13.09
C ASP A 69 1.77 -3.56 11.93
N HIS A 70 0.59 -4.09 12.26
CA HIS A 70 -0.47 -4.50 11.34
C HIS A 70 -1.83 -3.89 11.74
N GLY A 71 -1.79 -2.77 12.48
CA GLY A 71 -2.96 -2.09 13.00
C GLY A 71 -3.41 -0.89 12.17
N PRO A 72 -4.19 0.02 12.77
CA PRO A 72 -4.80 1.17 12.06
C PRO A 72 -3.79 2.11 11.40
N VAL A 73 -2.57 2.23 11.93
CA VAL A 73 -1.53 3.10 11.34
C VAL A 73 -1.03 2.51 10.04
N HIS A 74 -0.66 1.23 10.04
CA HIS A 74 -0.29 0.48 8.84
C HIS A 74 -1.38 0.54 7.78
N SER A 75 -2.63 0.28 8.14
CA SER A 75 -3.78 0.34 7.22
C SER A 75 -3.89 1.68 6.50
N ARG A 76 -3.68 2.81 7.21
CA ARG A 76 -3.68 4.14 6.60
C ARG A 76 -2.50 4.36 5.66
N ILE A 77 -1.32 3.91 6.03
CA ILE A 77 -0.11 4.02 5.20
C ILE A 77 -0.32 3.26 3.90
N VAL A 78 -0.76 2.01 3.98
CA VAL A 78 -0.98 1.15 2.81
C VAL A 78 -2.08 1.70 1.91
N ALA A 79 -3.20 2.17 2.48
CA ALA A 79 -4.27 2.79 1.69
C ALA A 79 -3.81 4.04 0.94
N GLY A 80 -3.00 4.89 1.58
CA GLY A 80 -2.46 6.07 0.92
C GLY A 80 -1.41 5.73 -0.15
N ALA A 81 -0.54 4.75 0.11
CA ALA A 81 0.44 4.27 -0.86
C ALA A 81 -0.24 3.64 -2.08
N ALA A 82 -1.31 2.86 -1.87
CA ALA A 82 -2.08 2.26 -2.94
C ALA A 82 -2.74 3.32 -3.83
N LEU A 83 -3.34 4.36 -3.26
CA LEU A 83 -3.87 5.49 -4.02
C LEU A 83 -2.79 6.23 -4.81
N GLN A 84 -1.58 6.39 -4.24
CA GLN A 84 -0.46 7.00 -4.97
C GLN A 84 -0.04 6.17 -6.18
N ILE A 85 0.06 4.85 -6.03
CA ILE A 85 0.39 3.95 -7.16
C ILE A 85 -0.71 4.01 -8.22
N LEU A 86 -1.98 3.96 -7.82
CA LEU A 86 -3.10 4.04 -8.75
C LEU A 86 -3.11 5.37 -9.52
N ASP A 87 -2.93 6.51 -8.85
CA ASP A 87 -2.89 7.81 -9.51
C ASP A 87 -1.77 7.88 -10.56
N ILE A 88 -0.55 7.41 -10.25
CA ILE A 88 0.56 7.34 -11.22
C ILE A 88 0.17 6.49 -12.44
N MET A 89 -0.47 5.34 -12.23
CA MET A 89 -0.87 4.48 -13.34
C MET A 89 -1.99 5.11 -14.19
N LEU A 90 -2.93 5.80 -13.57
CA LEU A 90 -3.99 6.52 -14.28
C LEU A 90 -3.43 7.69 -15.10
N ASP A 91 -2.49 8.45 -14.53
CA ASP A 91 -1.81 9.57 -15.22
C ASP A 91 -0.98 9.09 -16.43
N ASP A 92 -0.47 7.84 -16.37
CA ASP A 92 0.21 7.16 -17.49
C ASP A 92 -0.77 6.48 -18.47
N GLY A 93 -2.09 6.66 -18.28
CA GLY A 93 -3.13 6.19 -19.21
C GLY A 93 -3.59 4.74 -19.00
N PHE A 94 -3.27 4.12 -17.88
CA PHE A 94 -3.79 2.78 -17.56
C PHE A 94 -5.29 2.81 -17.25
N ILE A 95 -6.00 1.83 -17.80
CA ILE A 95 -7.44 1.65 -17.54
C ILE A 95 -7.59 0.67 -16.38
N PRO A 96 -8.24 1.06 -15.26
CA PRO A 96 -8.54 0.16 -14.15
C PRO A 96 -9.33 -1.07 -14.59
N SER A 97 -9.12 -2.22 -13.93
CA SER A 97 -9.87 -3.44 -14.24
C SER A 97 -11.37 -3.23 -14.04
N ILE A 98 -11.78 -2.53 -12.99
CA ILE A 98 -13.16 -2.17 -12.70
C ILE A 98 -13.81 -1.41 -13.86
N VAL A 99 -13.09 -0.48 -14.50
CA VAL A 99 -13.57 0.29 -15.65
C VAL A 99 -13.63 -0.59 -16.90
N ARG A 100 -12.54 -1.30 -17.20
CA ARG A 100 -12.43 -2.18 -18.37
C ARG A 100 -13.52 -3.25 -18.38
N ASP A 101 -13.83 -3.82 -17.21
CA ASP A 101 -14.74 -4.95 -17.07
C ASP A 101 -16.19 -4.49 -16.82
N GLY A 102 -16.46 -3.17 -16.85
CA GLY A 102 -17.82 -2.60 -16.71
C GLY A 102 -18.42 -2.75 -15.30
N VAL A 103 -17.58 -2.88 -14.29
CA VAL A 103 -18.00 -3.01 -12.87
C VAL A 103 -18.32 -1.64 -12.27
N GLY A 104 -17.58 -0.60 -12.65
CA GLY A 104 -17.72 0.76 -12.16
C GLY A 104 -16.87 1.76 -12.95
N ASP A 105 -16.61 2.91 -12.36
CA ASP A 105 -15.77 3.99 -12.92
C ASP A 105 -14.42 4.14 -12.18
N GLU A 106 -13.63 5.14 -12.54
CA GLU A 106 -12.34 5.39 -11.90
C GLU A 106 -12.43 5.75 -10.41
N GLU A 107 -13.48 6.47 -10.01
CA GLU A 107 -13.68 6.78 -8.59
C GLU A 107 -14.07 5.53 -7.79
N ASP A 108 -14.81 4.60 -8.41
CA ASP A 108 -15.06 3.29 -7.84
C ASP A 108 -13.77 2.46 -7.69
N SER A 109 -12.86 2.54 -8.67
CA SER A 109 -11.54 1.90 -8.59
C SER A 109 -10.71 2.49 -7.44
N ARG A 110 -10.69 3.82 -7.28
CA ARG A 110 -10.02 4.45 -6.15
C ARG A 110 -10.61 4.02 -4.81
N LEU A 111 -11.93 3.93 -4.74
CA LEU A 111 -12.63 3.47 -3.53
C LEU A 111 -12.26 2.02 -3.19
N VAL A 112 -12.26 1.13 -4.18
CA VAL A 112 -11.90 -0.29 -4.00
C VAL A 112 -10.45 -0.43 -3.55
N VAL A 113 -9.51 0.27 -4.19
CA VAL A 113 -8.09 0.28 -3.82
C VAL A 113 -7.91 0.79 -2.39
N MET A 114 -8.54 1.92 -2.04
CA MET A 114 -8.44 2.49 -0.70
C MET A 114 -9.01 1.55 0.37
N MET A 115 -10.23 1.03 0.16
CA MET A 115 -10.89 0.17 1.14
C MET A 115 -10.22 -1.20 1.25
N GLY A 116 -9.81 -1.79 0.12
CA GLY A 116 -9.06 -3.04 0.08
C GLY A 116 -7.75 -2.93 0.86
N ALA A 117 -6.99 -1.87 0.60
CA ALA A 117 -5.75 -1.59 1.30
C ALA A 117 -5.95 -1.27 2.79
N TYR A 118 -7.02 -0.54 3.15
CA TYR A 118 -7.31 -0.24 4.56
C TYR A 118 -7.70 -1.50 5.35
N LEU A 119 -8.31 -2.49 4.72
CA LEU A 119 -8.87 -3.68 5.35
C LEU A 119 -8.04 -4.95 5.16
N HIS A 120 -6.93 -4.90 4.37
CA HIS A 120 -6.21 -6.11 3.93
C HIS A 120 -5.79 -7.02 5.09
N ASP A 121 -5.43 -6.45 6.22
CA ASP A 121 -4.81 -7.14 7.36
C ASP A 121 -5.77 -7.45 8.52
N ILE A 122 -7.09 -7.15 8.40
CA ILE A 122 -8.04 -7.38 9.51
C ILE A 122 -8.12 -8.84 9.96
N GLY A 123 -7.77 -9.78 9.10
CA GLY A 123 -7.76 -11.21 9.42
C GLY A 123 -6.70 -11.61 10.43
N ASN A 124 -5.64 -10.81 10.59
CA ASN A 124 -4.66 -11.01 11.68
C ASN A 124 -5.32 -10.94 13.07
N ALA A 125 -6.49 -10.32 13.21
CA ALA A 125 -7.26 -10.35 14.45
C ALA A 125 -7.62 -11.76 14.89
N VAL A 126 -7.70 -12.70 13.97
CA VAL A 126 -8.00 -14.13 14.22
C VAL A 126 -6.70 -14.92 14.34
N HIS A 127 -5.88 -14.90 13.28
CA HIS A 127 -4.59 -15.60 13.25
C HIS A 127 -3.74 -15.09 12.08
N ARG A 128 -2.40 -15.14 12.21
CA ARG A 128 -1.48 -14.76 11.12
C ARG A 128 -1.57 -15.72 9.92
N SER A 129 -1.62 -17.03 10.18
CA SER A 129 -1.79 -18.00 9.10
C SER A 129 -3.16 -17.85 8.46
N TYR A 130 -3.21 -17.75 7.14
CA TYR A 130 -4.43 -17.54 6.35
C TYR A 130 -5.18 -16.24 6.67
N HIS A 131 -4.48 -15.20 7.18
CA HIS A 131 -5.10 -13.92 7.53
C HIS A 131 -5.81 -13.26 6.34
N HIS A 132 -5.33 -13.45 5.12
CA HIS A 132 -5.96 -12.97 3.89
C HIS A 132 -7.34 -13.65 3.66
N VAL A 133 -7.47 -14.95 3.94
CA VAL A 133 -8.73 -15.69 3.83
C VAL A 133 -9.71 -15.27 4.93
N THR A 134 -9.24 -15.26 6.20
CA THR A 134 -10.06 -14.85 7.33
C THR A 134 -10.44 -13.37 7.26
N GLY A 135 -9.54 -12.52 6.74
CA GLY A 135 -9.81 -11.11 6.48
C GLY A 135 -10.93 -10.89 5.47
N ALA A 136 -10.88 -11.59 4.34
CA ALA A 136 -11.95 -11.55 3.34
C ALA A 136 -13.29 -12.04 3.93
N ALA A 137 -13.28 -13.13 4.72
CA ALA A 137 -14.48 -13.65 5.37
C ALA A 137 -15.07 -12.67 6.40
N LEU A 138 -14.24 -12.01 7.20
CA LEU A 138 -14.69 -10.97 8.14
C LEU A 138 -15.27 -9.77 7.38
N ALA A 139 -14.57 -9.28 6.35
CA ALA A 139 -15.00 -8.13 5.57
C ALA A 139 -16.33 -8.36 4.83
N ALA A 140 -16.58 -9.57 4.34
CA ALA A 140 -17.83 -9.93 3.66
C ALA A 140 -19.07 -9.72 4.54
N ARG A 141 -18.94 -9.72 5.87
CA ARG A 141 -20.06 -9.52 6.81
C ARG A 141 -20.53 -8.07 6.90
N PHE A 142 -19.61 -7.11 6.78
CA PHE A 142 -19.94 -5.69 7.00
C PHE A 142 -19.81 -4.82 5.74
N LEU A 143 -18.97 -5.18 4.76
CA LEU A 143 -18.76 -4.39 3.55
C LEU A 143 -20.04 -4.07 2.79
N PRO A 144 -20.96 -5.04 2.52
CA PRO A 144 -22.20 -4.73 1.83
C PRO A 144 -23.04 -3.67 2.55
N LYS A 145 -23.05 -3.69 3.88
CA LYS A 145 -23.78 -2.71 4.69
C LYS A 145 -23.11 -1.32 4.62
N ILE A 146 -21.78 -1.27 4.55
CA ILE A 146 -21.04 -0.02 4.40
C ILE A 146 -21.27 0.56 3.01
N LEU A 147 -21.10 -0.22 1.94
CA LEU A 147 -21.23 0.25 0.58
C LEU A 147 -22.66 0.68 0.23
N ARG A 148 -23.67 0.06 0.82
CA ARG A 148 -25.06 0.50 0.69
C ARG A 148 -25.37 1.84 1.37
N LYS A 149 -24.51 2.36 2.21
CA LYS A 149 -24.61 3.76 2.70
C LYS A 149 -24.04 4.75 1.71
N ILE A 150 -23.23 4.28 0.77
CA ILE A 150 -22.56 5.08 -0.25
C ILE A 150 -23.33 5.02 -1.58
N TYR A 151 -23.71 3.80 -1.98
CA TYR A 151 -24.39 3.53 -3.25
C TYR A 151 -25.86 3.16 -3.05
N GLN A 152 -26.74 3.80 -3.82
CA GLN A 152 -28.17 3.48 -3.81
C GLN A 152 -28.45 2.15 -4.56
N ASP A 153 -27.67 1.87 -5.65
CA ASP A 153 -27.76 0.62 -6.39
C ASP A 153 -27.16 -0.54 -5.58
N PRO A 154 -27.96 -1.51 -5.13
CA PRO A 154 -27.46 -2.65 -4.38
C PRO A 154 -26.59 -3.58 -5.23
N GLN A 155 -26.83 -3.70 -6.53
CA GLN A 155 -26.01 -4.55 -7.40
C GLN A 155 -24.60 -3.97 -7.54
N LYS A 156 -24.46 -2.65 -7.73
CA LYS A 156 -23.16 -1.96 -7.72
C LYS A 156 -22.45 -2.17 -6.40
N ALA A 157 -23.14 -2.00 -5.27
CA ALA A 157 -22.55 -2.20 -3.94
C ALA A 157 -22.01 -3.63 -3.75
N TYR A 158 -22.72 -4.66 -4.21
CA TYR A 158 -22.26 -6.05 -4.11
C TYR A 158 -21.11 -6.35 -5.07
N ARG A 159 -21.10 -5.80 -6.30
CA ARG A 159 -19.98 -5.96 -7.24
C ARG A 159 -18.70 -5.34 -6.67
N LEU A 160 -18.77 -4.10 -6.17
CA LEU A 160 -17.62 -3.44 -5.53
C LEU A 160 -17.19 -4.15 -4.22
N THR A 161 -18.15 -4.76 -3.49
CA THR A 161 -17.78 -5.63 -2.37
C THR A 161 -16.87 -6.77 -2.83
N ALA A 162 -17.21 -7.46 -3.91
CA ALA A 162 -16.42 -8.58 -4.44
C ALA A 162 -15.01 -8.12 -4.83
N GLU A 163 -14.87 -6.95 -5.46
CA GLU A 163 -13.55 -6.38 -5.81
C GLU A 163 -12.71 -6.04 -4.57
N ILE A 164 -13.32 -5.46 -3.52
CA ILE A 164 -12.62 -5.19 -2.26
C ILE A 164 -12.17 -6.50 -1.59
N LEU A 165 -13.04 -7.53 -1.57
CA LEU A 165 -12.70 -8.84 -1.03
C LEU A 165 -11.56 -9.50 -1.82
N HIS A 166 -11.53 -9.33 -3.16
CA HIS A 166 -10.43 -9.78 -3.99
C HIS A 166 -9.11 -9.08 -3.62
N CYS A 167 -9.12 -7.76 -3.40
CA CYS A 167 -7.95 -7.03 -2.91
C CYS A 167 -7.46 -7.57 -1.56
N ILE A 168 -8.37 -7.81 -0.61
CA ILE A 168 -8.05 -8.37 0.72
C ILE A 168 -7.46 -9.77 0.59
N LEU A 169 -8.07 -10.63 -0.23
CA LEU A 169 -7.59 -12.01 -0.42
C LEU A 169 -6.21 -12.04 -1.10
N SER A 170 -6.05 -11.24 -2.15
CA SER A 170 -4.88 -11.30 -3.03
C SER A 170 -3.68 -10.49 -2.54
N HIS A 171 -3.75 -9.77 -1.39
CA HIS A 171 -2.58 -9.04 -0.90
C HIS A 171 -1.46 -9.95 -0.42
N ASP A 172 -1.79 -11.20 -0.04
CA ASP A 172 -0.81 -12.23 0.33
C ASP A 172 0.02 -12.68 -0.88
N GLU A 173 1.31 -12.92 -0.69
CA GLU A 173 2.24 -13.26 -1.77
C GLU A 173 1.95 -14.61 -2.43
N GLU A 174 1.25 -15.51 -1.75
CA GLU A 174 0.88 -16.83 -2.28
C GLU A 174 -0.33 -16.78 -3.22
N VAL A 175 -1.11 -15.71 -3.21
CA VAL A 175 -2.33 -15.56 -4.03
C VAL A 175 -2.09 -14.58 -5.16
N MET A 176 -2.13 -15.04 -6.42
CA MET A 176 -2.00 -14.16 -7.60
C MET A 176 -3.09 -13.11 -7.64
N ALA A 177 -2.74 -11.85 -7.81
CA ALA A 177 -3.70 -10.78 -8.05
C ALA A 177 -4.23 -10.82 -9.48
N LEU A 178 -5.57 -10.80 -9.64
CA LEU A 178 -6.24 -10.93 -10.95
C LEU A 178 -6.75 -9.59 -11.51
N SER A 179 -6.68 -8.51 -10.73
CA SER A 179 -7.06 -7.16 -11.18
C SER A 179 -5.92 -6.18 -10.95
N LEU A 180 -5.97 -5.03 -11.66
CA LEU A 180 -5.04 -3.92 -11.47
C LEU A 180 -5.08 -3.46 -10.01
N GLU A 181 -6.27 -3.28 -9.48
CA GLU A 181 -6.56 -2.81 -8.12
C GLU A 181 -5.95 -3.73 -7.08
N ALA A 182 -6.14 -5.04 -7.20
CA ALA A 182 -5.58 -6.02 -6.27
C ALA A 182 -4.04 -6.08 -6.34
N GLY A 183 -3.47 -5.96 -7.55
CA GLY A 183 -2.02 -5.86 -7.73
C GLY A 183 -1.42 -4.62 -7.07
N ILE A 184 -2.11 -3.49 -7.18
CA ILE A 184 -1.73 -2.23 -6.53
C ILE A 184 -1.75 -2.37 -5.01
N VAL A 185 -2.83 -2.92 -4.44
CA VAL A 185 -2.95 -3.13 -2.98
C VAL A 185 -1.83 -4.03 -2.46
N LYS A 186 -1.52 -5.12 -3.17
CA LYS A 186 -0.43 -6.03 -2.81
C LYS A 186 0.94 -5.34 -2.78
N VAL A 187 1.27 -4.57 -3.82
CA VAL A 187 2.54 -3.83 -3.87
C VAL A 187 2.59 -2.76 -2.79
N ALA A 188 1.49 -2.05 -2.57
CA ALA A 188 1.37 -1.01 -1.56
C ALA A 188 1.61 -1.53 -0.13
N ASP A 189 1.15 -2.74 0.20
CA ASP A 189 1.46 -3.36 1.48
C ASP A 189 2.98 -3.61 1.64
N GLY A 190 3.66 -4.04 0.57
CA GLY A 190 5.10 -4.25 0.59
C GLY A 190 5.94 -2.99 0.78
N VAL A 191 5.45 -1.80 0.45
CA VAL A 191 6.23 -0.55 0.58
C VAL A 191 6.26 0.03 1.99
N ASP A 192 5.38 -0.37 2.89
CA ASP A 192 5.43 0.05 4.31
C ASP A 192 6.46 -0.79 5.08
N MET A 193 7.74 -0.59 4.76
CA MET A 193 8.87 -1.36 5.29
C MET A 193 9.88 -0.52 6.10
N ALA A 194 9.61 0.78 6.34
CA ALA A 194 10.55 1.65 7.04
C ALA A 194 10.78 1.23 8.51
N GLU A 195 11.93 1.64 9.06
CA GLU A 195 12.40 1.26 10.41
C GLU A 195 11.36 1.42 11.52
N GLY A 196 10.46 2.38 11.39
CA GLY A 196 9.41 2.65 12.38
C GLY A 196 8.57 1.43 12.73
N ARG A 197 8.33 0.53 11.77
CA ARG A 197 7.59 -0.72 11.99
C ARG A 197 8.38 -1.76 12.81
N ALA A 198 9.69 -1.82 12.66
CA ALA A 198 10.54 -2.84 13.29
C ALA A 198 11.05 -2.44 14.68
N ARG A 199 10.90 -1.18 15.09
CA ARG A 199 11.45 -0.67 16.37
C ARG A 199 10.89 -1.39 17.59
N MET A 200 9.61 -1.71 17.62
CA MET A 200 8.99 -2.38 18.77
C MET A 200 9.41 -3.86 18.88
N PRO A 201 9.30 -4.68 17.81
CA PRO A 201 9.80 -6.05 17.85
C PRO A 201 11.28 -6.14 18.23
N TYR A 202 12.13 -5.26 17.70
CA TYR A 202 13.53 -5.22 18.04
C TYR A 202 13.79 -4.93 19.53
N LYS A 203 13.10 -3.91 20.10
CA LYS A 203 13.18 -3.59 21.53
C LYS A 203 12.70 -4.73 22.42
N GLN A 204 11.84 -5.60 21.92
CA GLN A 204 11.32 -6.78 22.61
C GLN A 204 12.19 -8.03 22.45
N GLY A 205 13.38 -7.89 21.83
CA GLY A 205 14.37 -8.96 21.71
C GLY A 205 14.30 -9.80 20.43
N LYS A 206 13.58 -9.34 19.39
CA LYS A 206 13.55 -10.01 18.09
C LYS A 206 14.76 -9.58 17.25
N TYR A 207 15.78 -10.43 17.14
CA TYR A 207 17.03 -10.17 16.43
C TYR A 207 17.20 -11.02 15.17
N ASP A 208 16.09 -11.29 14.46
CA ASP A 208 16.17 -12.01 13.18
C ASP A 208 16.47 -11.07 12.00
N ILE A 209 16.72 -11.67 10.83
CA ILE A 209 17.04 -10.91 9.61
C ILE A 209 15.90 -9.97 9.20
N HIS A 210 14.64 -10.31 9.47
CA HIS A 210 13.50 -9.46 9.17
C HIS A 210 13.52 -8.17 9.98
N ALA A 211 13.79 -8.26 11.29
CA ALA A 211 13.90 -7.08 12.15
C ALA A 211 15.12 -6.22 11.80
N LEU A 212 16.29 -6.84 11.60
CA LEU A 212 17.53 -6.14 11.27
C LEU A 212 17.47 -5.44 9.91
N SER A 213 16.93 -6.12 8.90
CA SER A 213 16.80 -5.53 7.55
C SER A 213 15.76 -4.41 7.50
N ALA A 214 14.66 -4.52 8.23
CA ALA A 214 13.68 -3.44 8.32
C ALA A 214 14.24 -2.20 9.05
N LEU A 215 15.07 -2.38 10.09
CA LEU A 215 15.78 -1.27 10.74
C LEU A 215 16.77 -0.56 9.82
N ALA A 216 17.26 -1.22 8.78
CA ALA A 216 18.15 -0.63 7.79
C ALA A 216 17.42 0.30 6.80
N ILE A 217 16.08 0.26 6.71
CA ILE A 217 15.31 1.11 5.79
C ILE A 217 15.03 2.46 6.44
N ARG A 218 15.61 3.52 5.91
CA ARG A 218 15.43 4.91 6.39
C ARG A 218 14.10 5.50 5.95
N ARG A 219 13.79 5.37 4.65
CA ARG A 219 12.57 5.91 4.04
C ARG A 219 12.23 5.17 2.74
N VAL A 220 10.96 5.24 2.40
CA VAL A 220 10.42 4.73 1.13
C VAL A 220 9.61 5.83 0.48
N GLU A 221 9.77 6.01 -0.82
CA GLU A 221 9.05 6.98 -1.63
C GLU A 221 8.45 6.30 -2.86
N ILE A 222 7.27 6.75 -3.26
CA ILE A 222 6.60 6.30 -4.49
C ILE A 222 6.59 7.49 -5.45
N VAL A 223 7.19 7.30 -6.62
CA VAL A 223 7.39 8.34 -7.62
C VAL A 223 7.07 7.81 -9.02
N GLU A 224 6.86 8.72 -9.96
CA GLU A 224 6.78 8.39 -11.38
C GLU A 224 8.09 7.77 -11.87
N GLY A 225 7.98 6.76 -12.72
CA GLY A 225 9.11 6.12 -13.37
C GLY A 225 9.81 7.05 -14.36
N ARG A 226 11.09 6.79 -14.64
CA ARG A 226 11.88 7.56 -15.62
C ARG A 226 11.73 7.03 -17.05
N SER A 227 11.27 5.80 -17.21
CA SER A 227 11.07 5.15 -18.51
C SER A 227 9.59 4.83 -18.73
N GLY A 228 9.06 5.06 -19.93
CA GLY A 228 7.65 4.84 -20.24
C GLY A 228 7.15 3.40 -20.03
N ASP A 229 8.05 2.41 -19.95
CA ASP A 229 7.66 1.02 -19.71
C ASP A 229 7.33 0.70 -18.25
N ARG A 230 7.79 1.53 -17.31
CA ARG A 230 7.64 1.32 -15.86
C ARG A 230 7.23 2.61 -15.16
N PRO A 231 5.93 2.93 -15.19
CA PRO A 231 5.42 4.19 -14.66
C PRO A 231 5.58 4.31 -13.14
N VAL A 232 5.64 3.18 -12.41
CA VAL A 232 5.74 3.20 -10.96
C VAL A 232 7.17 2.89 -10.53
N ARG A 233 7.81 3.84 -9.83
CA ARG A 233 9.11 3.64 -9.22
C ARG A 233 9.02 3.79 -7.70
N ILE A 234 9.52 2.77 -6.99
CA ILE A 234 9.64 2.75 -5.54
C ILE A 234 11.09 3.03 -5.18
N VAL A 235 11.34 4.14 -4.52
CA VAL A 235 12.68 4.53 -4.06
C VAL A 235 12.84 4.14 -2.61
N VAL A 236 13.83 3.30 -2.31
CA VAL A 236 14.11 2.78 -0.97
C VAL A 236 15.49 3.24 -0.54
N ASP A 237 15.56 4.16 0.42
CA ASP A 237 16.82 4.64 0.99
C ASP A 237 17.19 3.83 2.25
N MET A 238 18.38 3.26 2.24
CA MET A 238 18.89 2.34 3.27
C MET A 238 20.12 2.92 3.96
N ASP A 239 20.28 2.60 5.26
CA ASP A 239 21.53 2.89 5.99
C ASP A 239 22.68 1.95 5.61
N ASN A 240 22.34 0.70 5.31
CA ASN A 240 23.29 -0.35 4.92
C ASN A 240 22.61 -1.42 4.06
N GLU A 241 23.42 -2.35 3.54
CA GLU A 241 23.01 -3.38 2.58
C GLU A 241 22.01 -4.42 3.13
N ALA A 242 21.83 -4.52 4.45
CA ALA A 242 20.84 -5.43 5.03
C ALA A 242 19.42 -5.10 4.56
N GLY A 243 19.15 -3.82 4.20
CA GLY A 243 17.89 -3.39 3.64
C GLY A 243 17.51 -4.07 2.32
N ILE A 244 18.46 -4.60 1.55
CA ILE A 244 18.20 -5.35 0.32
C ILE A 244 17.31 -6.56 0.58
N PHE A 245 17.43 -7.21 1.73
CA PHE A 245 16.55 -8.31 2.10
C PHE A 245 15.07 -7.90 2.12
N GLN A 246 14.73 -6.71 2.60
CA GLN A 246 13.34 -6.20 2.57
C GLN A 246 12.87 -5.97 1.13
N ILE A 247 13.75 -5.50 0.26
CA ILE A 247 13.41 -5.25 -1.14
C ILE A 247 13.20 -6.58 -1.90
N GLU A 248 14.10 -7.55 -1.75
CA GLU A 248 14.07 -8.80 -2.54
C GLU A 248 13.08 -9.82 -1.98
N GLU A 249 13.07 -10.03 -0.66
CA GLU A 249 12.31 -11.11 -0.02
C GLU A 249 10.91 -10.68 0.48
N VAL A 250 10.69 -9.40 0.74
CA VAL A 250 9.39 -8.90 1.17
C VAL A 250 8.67 -8.21 0.01
N LEU A 251 9.17 -7.06 -0.45
CA LEU A 251 8.54 -6.31 -1.53
C LEU A 251 8.57 -7.08 -2.86
N GLY A 252 9.70 -7.72 -3.19
CA GLY A 252 9.91 -8.44 -4.44
C GLY A 252 8.95 -9.61 -4.64
N LYS A 253 8.65 -10.38 -3.60
CA LYS A 253 7.65 -11.45 -3.67
C LYS A 253 6.26 -10.92 -3.96
N LYS A 254 5.88 -9.82 -3.33
CA LYS A 254 4.60 -9.13 -3.58
C LYS A 254 4.52 -8.56 -5.00
N ILE A 255 5.60 -7.95 -5.50
CA ILE A 255 5.64 -7.46 -6.89
C ILE A 255 5.47 -8.63 -7.86
N LYS A 256 6.23 -9.72 -7.72
CA LYS A 256 6.18 -10.89 -8.63
C LYS A 256 4.79 -11.53 -8.73
N SER A 257 4.04 -11.60 -7.64
CA SER A 257 2.69 -12.17 -7.62
C SER A 257 1.58 -11.11 -7.82
N SER A 258 1.95 -9.84 -8.11
CA SER A 258 1.02 -8.80 -8.48
C SER A 258 0.73 -8.79 -9.99
N SER A 259 -0.44 -8.27 -10.38
CA SER A 259 -0.80 -8.03 -11.79
C SER A 259 -0.01 -6.89 -12.43
N ILE A 260 0.73 -6.10 -11.64
CA ILE A 260 1.46 -4.91 -12.07
C ILE A 260 2.98 -5.07 -12.07
N ALA A 261 3.50 -6.28 -11.91
CA ALA A 261 4.94 -6.55 -11.77
C ALA A 261 5.81 -5.88 -12.85
N ARG A 262 5.40 -5.97 -14.12
CA ARG A 262 6.13 -5.40 -15.26
C ARG A 262 6.14 -3.87 -15.31
N TYR A 263 5.28 -3.21 -14.53
CA TYR A 263 5.12 -1.76 -14.49
C TYR A 263 5.80 -1.10 -13.29
N VAL A 264 6.42 -1.91 -12.42
CA VAL A 264 7.09 -1.45 -11.20
C VAL A 264 8.60 -1.66 -11.32
N GLU A 265 9.38 -0.67 -10.89
CA GLU A 265 10.81 -0.84 -10.60
C GLU A 265 11.14 -0.32 -9.20
N VAL A 266 12.19 -0.87 -8.59
CA VAL A 266 12.66 -0.45 -7.27
C VAL A 266 14.07 0.12 -7.42
N GLU A 267 14.25 1.39 -7.01
CA GLU A 267 15.54 2.05 -6.92
C GLU A 267 16.00 2.02 -5.47
N ALA A 268 17.02 1.22 -5.19
CA ALA A 268 17.67 1.19 -3.89
C ALA A 268 18.75 2.26 -3.81
N LEU A 269 18.70 3.08 -2.76
CA LEU A 269 19.73 4.05 -2.40
C LEU A 269 20.42 3.60 -1.11
N ARG A 270 21.68 3.96 -0.94
CA ARG A 270 22.44 3.81 0.31
C ARG A 270 22.84 5.18 0.80
N ARG A 271 22.19 5.65 1.87
CA ARG A 271 22.39 6.99 2.45
C ARG A 271 22.24 8.12 1.43
N GLY A 272 21.22 7.98 0.57
CA GLY A 272 20.90 8.95 -0.48
C GLY A 272 21.67 8.77 -1.79
N GLU A 273 22.72 7.91 -1.82
CA GLU A 273 23.48 7.63 -3.05
C GLU A 273 22.89 6.43 -3.81
N PRO A 274 22.84 6.46 -5.15
CA PRO A 274 22.36 5.35 -5.97
C PRO A 274 23.14 4.07 -5.67
N PHE A 275 22.43 2.98 -5.40
CA PHE A 275 23.04 1.68 -5.11
C PHE A 275 22.66 0.63 -6.17
N ARG A 276 21.36 0.42 -6.41
CA ARG A 276 20.90 -0.59 -7.37
C ARG A 276 19.48 -0.29 -7.87
N VAL A 277 19.20 -0.58 -9.15
CA VAL A 277 17.84 -0.65 -9.69
C VAL A 277 17.46 -2.12 -9.86
N ILE A 278 16.30 -2.51 -9.31
CA ILE A 278 15.80 -3.88 -9.29
C ILE A 278 14.47 -3.92 -10.06
N ARG A 279 14.37 -4.89 -10.97
CA ARG A 279 13.17 -5.18 -11.78
C ARG A 279 12.81 -6.64 -11.56
N PHE A 280 11.53 -6.91 -11.32
CA PHE A 280 11.02 -8.23 -10.99
C PHE A 280 10.29 -8.86 -12.17
#